data_8660876b15c7c216a235b39e9473566a
#
_entry.id   8660876b15c7c216a235b39e9473566a
#
_cell.length_a   1.000
_cell.length_b   1.000
_cell.length_c   1.000
_cell.angle_alpha   90.00
_cell.angle_beta   90.00
_cell.angle_gamma   90.00
#
_symmetry.space_group_name_H-M   'P 1'
#
loop_
_entity.id
_entity.type
_entity.pdbx_description
1 polymer ?
#
loop_
_entity_poly.entity_id
_entity_poly.type
_entity_poly.pdbx_seq_one_letter_code
_entity_poly.pdbx_strand_id
1 'polypeptide(L)'
;MRGASGGGAKILAAVGAAAAVGYLLALDVAREDVRVVTKALPMLCLLAWQWPPEGRYGRWIFSGLALSLLGDVLLDMGPGLFLPGLGAFLLAHVSYAVAYVSATRRPCWGRALPFGLLAVGASVLLGPYLGDMTLPVIAYVLVICTMTWRASAMLGSAALGRRAQTFALVGALMFAVSDGVLAIRLFVSPLPGSNYAVMLLYWSAQLCIAASVHAAATVDRTASQSAALQRS
;
A
#
# COMPACT_ATOMS: atom_id res chain seq x y z
N MET A 1 -23.27 10.34 -2.04
CA MET A 1 -23.63 9.24 -2.97
C MET A 1 -22.91 7.97 -2.50
N ARG A 2 -23.52 6.82 -2.57
CA ARG A 2 -23.28 5.61 -1.78
C ARG A 2 -22.01 4.88 -2.25
N GLY A 3 -20.97 4.78 -1.40
CA GLY A 3 -20.03 3.67 -1.49
C GLY A 3 -20.82 2.35 -1.49
N ALA A 4 -20.27 1.30 -2.07
CA ALA A 4 -20.93 0.01 -2.23
C ALA A 4 -21.75 -0.32 -0.99
N SER A 5 -23.06 -0.58 -1.17
CA SER A 5 -23.95 -1.01 -0.09
C SER A 5 -23.27 -2.15 0.67
N GLY A 6 -23.54 -2.35 1.96
CA GLY A 6 -22.84 -3.37 2.76
C GLY A 6 -22.80 -4.76 2.11
N GLY A 7 -23.73 -5.06 1.18
CA GLY A 7 -23.72 -6.24 0.31
C GLY A 7 -22.62 -6.19 -0.76
N GLY A 8 -22.45 -5.07 -1.45
CA GLY A 8 -21.44 -4.92 -2.51
C GLY A 8 -20.01 -5.02 -1.96
N ALA A 9 -19.73 -4.43 -0.79
CA ALA A 9 -18.43 -4.54 -0.14
C ALA A 9 -18.07 -5.99 0.24
N LYS A 10 -19.05 -6.77 0.72
CA LYS A 10 -18.86 -8.19 1.03
C LYS A 10 -18.56 -9.02 -0.22
N ILE A 11 -19.23 -8.73 -1.34
CA ILE A 11 -18.98 -9.40 -2.62
C ILE A 11 -17.57 -9.09 -3.12
N LEU A 12 -17.15 -7.82 -3.11
CA LEU A 12 -15.80 -7.42 -3.50
C LEU A 12 -14.72 -8.08 -2.61
N ALA A 13 -14.96 -8.16 -1.30
CA ALA A 13 -14.06 -8.84 -0.38
C ALA A 13 -13.96 -10.35 -0.68
N ALA A 14 -15.10 -11.02 -0.95
CA ALA A 14 -15.12 -12.44 -1.28
C ALA A 14 -14.42 -12.73 -2.62
N VAL A 15 -14.66 -11.92 -3.65
CA VAL A 15 -14.00 -12.04 -4.96
C VAL A 15 -12.50 -11.79 -4.84
N GLY A 16 -12.09 -10.74 -4.13
CA GLY A 16 -10.68 -10.44 -3.90
C GLY A 16 -9.96 -11.53 -3.13
N ALA A 17 -10.58 -12.08 -2.07
CA ALA A 17 -10.03 -13.21 -1.31
C ALA A 17 -9.92 -14.48 -2.15
N ALA A 18 -10.96 -14.84 -2.92
CA ALA A 18 -10.93 -15.99 -3.81
C ALA A 18 -9.83 -15.87 -4.87
N ALA A 19 -9.66 -14.67 -5.45
CA ALA A 19 -8.58 -14.39 -6.41
C ALA A 19 -7.19 -14.50 -5.77
N ALA A 20 -7.02 -13.99 -4.55
CA ALA A 20 -5.76 -14.10 -3.81
C ALA A 20 -5.41 -15.58 -3.53
N VAL A 21 -6.38 -16.39 -3.09
CA VAL A 21 -6.20 -17.84 -2.93
C VAL A 21 -5.86 -18.50 -4.27
N GLY A 22 -6.59 -18.17 -5.34
CA GLY A 22 -6.32 -18.68 -6.69
C GLY A 22 -4.90 -18.37 -7.16
N TYR A 23 -4.40 -17.16 -6.90
CA TYR A 23 -3.02 -16.77 -7.20
C TYR A 23 -2.00 -17.64 -6.42
N LEU A 24 -2.22 -17.80 -5.10
CA LEU A 24 -1.31 -18.59 -4.26
C LEU A 24 -1.24 -20.04 -4.70
N LEU A 25 -2.36 -20.63 -5.12
CA LEU A 25 -2.40 -21.97 -5.69
C LEU A 25 -1.75 -22.04 -7.08
N ALA A 26 -1.83 -20.96 -7.87
CA ALA A 26 -1.22 -20.89 -9.19
C ALA A 26 0.31 -20.66 -9.17
N LEU A 27 0.89 -20.31 -8.01
CA LEU A 27 2.35 -20.16 -7.86
C LEU A 27 3.10 -21.46 -8.16
N ASP A 28 2.52 -22.61 -7.81
CA ASP A 28 3.11 -23.93 -8.01
C ASP A 28 2.74 -24.56 -9.36
N VAL A 29 1.76 -23.97 -10.07
CA VAL A 29 1.29 -24.42 -11.39
C VAL A 29 1.76 -23.38 -12.41
N ALA A 30 2.67 -23.72 -13.30
CA ALA A 30 3.33 -22.82 -14.26
C ALA A 30 2.37 -22.21 -15.33
N ARG A 31 1.32 -21.51 -14.89
CA ARG A 31 0.29 -20.81 -15.69
C ARG A 31 0.45 -19.30 -15.50
N GLU A 32 1.28 -18.66 -16.33
CA GLU A 32 1.56 -17.21 -16.22
C GLU A 32 0.32 -16.35 -16.45
N ASP A 33 -0.53 -16.71 -17.40
CA ASP A 33 -1.79 -16.04 -17.72
C ASP A 33 -2.74 -15.98 -16.51
N VAL A 34 -2.87 -17.10 -15.78
CA VAL A 34 -3.70 -17.18 -14.57
C VAL A 34 -3.12 -16.32 -13.46
N ARG A 35 -1.80 -16.29 -13.31
CA ARG A 35 -1.13 -15.52 -12.26
C ARG A 35 -1.34 -14.02 -12.42
N VAL A 36 -1.16 -13.48 -13.63
CA VAL A 36 -1.37 -12.04 -13.90
C VAL A 36 -2.79 -11.61 -13.53
N VAL A 37 -3.79 -12.36 -14.00
CA VAL A 37 -5.20 -12.04 -13.72
C VAL A 37 -5.54 -12.16 -12.25
N THR A 38 -5.16 -13.26 -11.60
CA THR A 38 -5.49 -13.51 -10.20
C THR A 38 -4.75 -12.57 -9.24
N LYS A 39 -3.56 -12.08 -9.60
CA LYS A 39 -2.81 -11.07 -8.85
C LYS A 39 -3.46 -9.69 -8.92
N ALA A 40 -3.98 -9.30 -10.09
CA ALA A 40 -4.59 -8.00 -10.31
C ALA A 40 -5.99 -7.87 -9.68
N LEU A 41 -6.75 -8.95 -9.59
CA LEU A 41 -8.14 -8.94 -9.13
C LEU A 41 -8.33 -8.37 -7.71
N PRO A 42 -7.53 -8.74 -6.68
CA PRO A 42 -7.65 -8.13 -5.36
C PRO A 42 -7.50 -6.61 -5.39
N MET A 43 -6.56 -6.09 -6.20
CA MET A 43 -6.33 -4.65 -6.35
C MET A 43 -7.48 -3.96 -7.07
N LEU A 44 -8.05 -4.59 -8.11
CA LEU A 44 -9.26 -4.10 -8.78
C LEU A 44 -10.46 -4.04 -7.82
N CYS A 45 -10.63 -5.05 -6.96
CA CYS A 45 -11.66 -5.05 -5.92
C CYS A 45 -11.47 -3.89 -4.93
N LEU A 46 -10.22 -3.59 -4.51
CA LEU A 46 -9.92 -2.46 -3.64
C LEU A 46 -10.21 -1.12 -4.32
N LEU A 47 -9.86 -0.97 -5.59
CA LEU A 47 -10.18 0.23 -6.38
C LEU A 47 -11.70 0.42 -6.52
N ALA A 48 -12.44 -0.65 -6.84
CA ALA A 48 -13.89 -0.62 -6.91
C ALA A 48 -14.54 -0.26 -5.56
N TRP A 49 -13.97 -0.78 -4.46
CA TRP A 49 -14.43 -0.45 -3.10
C TRP A 49 -14.22 1.02 -2.75
N GLN A 50 -13.14 1.63 -3.25
CA GLN A 50 -12.78 3.03 -3.05
C GLN A 50 -13.51 4.00 -4.00
N TRP A 51 -14.24 3.49 -5.00
CA TRP A 51 -14.89 4.34 -6.01
C TRP A 51 -16.25 4.88 -5.54
N PRO A 52 -16.56 6.16 -5.78
CA PRO A 52 -15.65 7.24 -6.21
C PRO A 52 -14.78 7.72 -5.04
N PRO A 53 -13.50 8.09 -5.30
CA PRO A 53 -12.61 8.53 -4.23
C PRO A 53 -13.03 9.91 -3.69
N GLU A 54 -13.30 9.98 -2.38
CA GLU A 54 -13.76 11.19 -1.72
C GLU A 54 -12.62 11.92 -0.97
N GLY A 55 -12.66 13.24 -1.00
CA GLY A 55 -11.71 14.09 -0.30
C GLY A 55 -10.26 13.99 -0.86
N ARG A 56 -9.37 14.85 -0.34
CA ARG A 56 -7.97 14.88 -0.80
C ARG A 56 -7.21 13.61 -0.38
N TYR A 57 -7.42 13.15 0.84
CA TYR A 57 -6.81 11.94 1.37
C TYR A 57 -7.19 10.72 0.54
N GLY A 58 -8.50 10.48 0.33
CA GLY A 58 -9.01 9.34 -0.43
C GLY A 58 -8.54 9.34 -1.88
N ARG A 59 -8.46 10.50 -2.54
CA ARG A 59 -7.97 10.61 -3.92
C ARG A 59 -6.50 10.19 -4.06
N TRP A 60 -5.64 10.59 -3.14
CA TRP A 60 -4.24 10.19 -3.16
C TRP A 60 -4.04 8.70 -2.81
N ILE A 61 -4.85 8.16 -1.88
CA ILE A 61 -4.85 6.70 -1.63
C ILE A 61 -5.29 5.95 -2.89
N PHE A 62 -6.38 6.37 -3.54
CA PHE A 62 -6.85 5.76 -4.78
C PHE A 62 -5.78 5.79 -5.89
N SER A 63 -5.10 6.92 -6.08
CA SER A 63 -4.00 7.03 -7.04
C SER A 63 -2.87 6.06 -6.73
N GLY A 64 -2.51 5.91 -5.45
CA GLY A 64 -1.51 4.95 -5.01
C GLY A 64 -1.91 3.49 -5.30
N LEU A 65 -3.18 3.12 -5.03
CA LEU A 65 -3.72 1.79 -5.37
C LEU A 65 -3.67 1.52 -6.88
N ALA A 66 -4.04 2.50 -7.70
CA ALA A 66 -4.01 2.38 -9.16
C ALA A 66 -2.57 2.23 -9.71
N LEU A 67 -1.63 3.00 -9.17
CA LEU A 67 -0.21 2.89 -9.51
C LEU A 67 0.41 1.57 -9.05
N SER A 68 -0.02 1.05 -7.88
CA SER A 68 0.41 -0.27 -7.41
C SER A 68 -0.10 -1.39 -8.35
N LEU A 69 -1.37 -1.30 -8.79
CA LEU A 69 -1.91 -2.23 -9.79
C LEU A 69 -1.12 -2.17 -11.10
N LEU A 70 -0.76 -0.96 -11.56
CA LEU A 70 0.08 -0.80 -12.74
C LEU A 70 1.45 -1.45 -12.54
N GLY A 71 2.06 -1.26 -11.36
CA GLY A 71 3.32 -1.90 -10.99
C GLY A 71 3.23 -3.43 -11.00
N ASP A 72 2.15 -3.99 -10.44
CA ASP A 72 1.90 -5.44 -10.47
C ASP A 72 1.88 -5.99 -11.89
N VAL A 73 1.15 -5.35 -12.79
CA VAL A 73 1.04 -5.77 -14.18
C VAL A 73 2.39 -5.67 -14.89
N LEU A 74 3.10 -4.53 -14.74
CA LEU A 74 4.39 -4.32 -15.40
C LEU A 74 5.45 -5.32 -14.94
N LEU A 75 5.51 -5.64 -13.63
CA LEU A 75 6.47 -6.62 -13.12
C LEU A 75 6.21 -8.05 -13.63
N ASP A 76 4.95 -8.38 -13.92
CA ASP A 76 4.58 -9.71 -14.43
C ASP A 76 4.68 -9.83 -15.96
N MET A 77 4.77 -8.70 -16.70
CA MET A 77 4.90 -8.71 -18.17
C MET A 77 6.31 -9.05 -18.68
N GLY A 78 7.28 -9.17 -17.78
CA GLY A 78 8.62 -9.64 -18.15
C GLY A 78 9.77 -8.74 -17.66
N PRO A 79 11.00 -9.24 -17.75
CA PRO A 79 12.18 -8.59 -17.16
C PRO A 79 12.50 -7.21 -17.75
N GLY A 80 12.14 -6.97 -19.00
CA GLY A 80 12.31 -5.65 -19.66
C GLY A 80 11.43 -4.54 -19.04
N LEU A 81 10.39 -4.89 -18.29
CA LEU A 81 9.48 -3.95 -17.64
C LEU A 81 9.71 -3.84 -16.11
N PHE A 82 10.79 -4.43 -15.61
CA PHE A 82 11.12 -4.36 -14.18
C PHE A 82 11.29 -2.91 -13.69
N LEU A 83 12.09 -2.11 -14.39
CA LEU A 83 12.34 -0.71 -14.01
C LEU A 83 11.08 0.17 -14.11
N PRO A 84 10.27 0.12 -15.18
CA PRO A 84 8.95 0.75 -15.21
C PRO A 84 8.02 0.30 -14.08
N GLY A 85 7.98 -0.99 -13.75
CA GLY A 85 7.19 -1.54 -12.65
C GLY A 85 7.64 -1.01 -11.28
N LEU A 86 8.95 -0.99 -11.03
CA LEU A 86 9.55 -0.38 -9.84
C LEU A 86 9.20 1.11 -9.74
N GLY A 87 9.25 1.84 -10.87
CA GLY A 87 8.85 3.24 -10.96
C GLY A 87 7.38 3.46 -10.63
N ALA A 88 6.48 2.59 -11.10
CA ALA A 88 5.06 2.67 -10.77
C ALA A 88 4.81 2.49 -9.27
N PHE A 89 5.46 1.51 -8.62
CA PHE A 89 5.40 1.34 -7.17
C PHE A 89 6.02 2.52 -6.41
N LEU A 90 7.14 3.07 -6.87
CA LEU A 90 7.73 4.27 -6.29
C LEU A 90 6.72 5.43 -6.29
N LEU A 91 6.05 5.68 -7.41
CA LEU A 91 5.01 6.71 -7.52
C LEU A 91 3.79 6.40 -6.66
N ALA A 92 3.45 5.11 -6.47
CA ALA A 92 2.41 4.69 -5.52
C ALA A 92 2.78 5.10 -4.09
N HIS A 93 4.00 4.83 -3.65
CA HIS A 93 4.48 5.23 -2.31
C HIS A 93 4.53 6.75 -2.14
N VAL A 94 4.92 7.49 -3.17
CA VAL A 94 4.83 8.97 -3.17
C VAL A 94 3.38 9.39 -2.99
N SER A 95 2.43 8.77 -3.71
CA SER A 95 1.00 9.08 -3.59
C SER A 95 0.48 8.83 -2.17
N TYR A 96 0.84 7.71 -1.55
CA TYR A 96 0.50 7.41 -0.16
C TYR A 96 1.13 8.42 0.82
N ALA A 97 2.41 8.76 0.63
CA ALA A 97 3.08 9.77 1.45
C ALA A 97 2.38 11.13 1.35
N VAL A 98 1.96 11.55 0.15
CA VAL A 98 1.19 12.77 -0.07
C VAL A 98 -0.19 12.70 0.59
N ALA A 99 -0.86 11.54 0.55
CA ALA A 99 -2.11 11.31 1.29
C ALA A 99 -1.90 11.58 2.79
N TYR A 100 -0.89 11.00 3.39
CA TYR A 100 -0.57 11.16 4.82
C TYR A 100 -0.19 12.60 5.18
N VAL A 101 0.58 13.28 4.33
CA VAL A 101 0.87 14.73 4.48
C VAL A 101 -0.39 15.56 4.35
N SER A 102 -1.33 15.17 3.48
CA SER A 102 -2.60 15.89 3.33
C SER A 102 -3.49 15.81 4.58
N ALA A 103 -3.36 14.72 5.36
CA ALA A 103 -4.06 14.54 6.63
C ALA A 103 -3.37 15.30 7.77
N THR A 104 -2.04 15.34 7.81
CA THR A 104 -1.31 16.13 8.80
C THR A 104 0.02 16.65 8.23
N ARG A 105 0.22 17.96 8.34
CA ARG A 105 1.48 18.59 7.92
C ARG A 105 2.56 18.53 9.00
N ARG A 106 2.22 18.15 10.24
CA ARG A 106 3.20 18.04 11.33
C ARG A 106 4.18 16.90 11.00
N PRO A 107 5.48 17.17 10.87
CA PRO A 107 6.44 16.15 10.44
C PRO A 107 6.76 15.13 11.55
N CYS A 108 6.63 15.51 12.84
CA CYS A 108 7.00 14.68 13.99
C CYS A 108 8.41 14.07 13.83
N TRP A 109 9.44 14.93 13.72
CA TRP A 109 10.82 14.53 13.38
C TRP A 109 11.40 13.43 14.29
N GLY A 110 11.03 13.36 15.58
CA GLY A 110 11.42 12.26 16.44
C GLY A 110 10.98 10.88 15.96
N ARG A 111 9.90 10.82 15.17
CA ARG A 111 9.43 9.57 14.55
C ARG A 111 10.11 9.27 13.20
N ALA A 112 10.88 10.20 12.63
CA ALA A 112 11.65 9.97 11.41
C ALA A 112 12.87 9.08 11.67
N LEU A 113 13.45 9.16 12.86
CA LEU A 113 14.71 8.51 13.20
C LEU A 113 14.72 7.00 12.91
N PRO A 114 13.76 6.17 13.38
CA PRO A 114 13.79 4.73 13.10
C PRO A 114 13.70 4.41 11.60
N PHE A 115 12.96 5.19 10.83
CA PHE A 115 12.83 4.99 9.38
C PHE A 115 14.06 5.49 8.61
N GLY A 116 14.72 6.54 9.10
CA GLY A 116 16.02 6.97 8.58
C GLY A 116 17.10 5.92 8.80
N LEU A 117 17.17 5.35 10.02
CA LEU A 117 18.08 4.24 10.32
C LEU A 117 17.78 2.99 9.47
N LEU A 118 16.49 2.68 9.27
CA LEU A 118 16.08 1.59 8.39
C LEU A 118 16.53 1.84 6.95
N ALA A 119 16.36 3.08 6.44
CA ALA A 119 16.77 3.43 5.09
C ALA A 119 18.29 3.27 4.90
N VAL A 120 19.09 3.76 5.87
CA VAL A 120 20.54 3.58 5.85
C VAL A 120 20.91 2.09 5.92
N GLY A 121 20.35 1.34 6.86
CA GLY A 121 20.63 -0.09 7.04
C GLY A 121 20.27 -0.90 5.77
N ALA A 122 19.11 -0.65 5.18
CA ALA A 122 18.71 -1.31 3.93
C ALA A 122 19.65 -0.93 2.77
N SER A 123 20.05 0.34 2.66
CA SER A 123 20.97 0.80 1.61
C SER A 123 22.37 0.18 1.75
N VAL A 124 22.87 0.05 2.98
CA VAL A 124 24.17 -0.62 3.26
C VAL A 124 24.06 -2.12 2.98
N LEU A 125 22.97 -2.77 3.37
CA LEU A 125 22.75 -4.20 3.16
C LEU A 125 22.65 -4.55 1.67
N LEU A 126 21.86 -3.78 0.93
CA LEU A 126 21.54 -4.05 -0.48
C LEU A 126 22.64 -3.55 -1.42
N GLY A 127 23.32 -2.44 -1.08
CA GLY A 127 24.24 -1.72 -1.94
C GLY A 127 25.25 -2.60 -2.70
N PRO A 128 25.95 -3.56 -2.04
CA PRO A 128 26.92 -4.44 -2.72
C PRO A 128 26.34 -5.34 -3.83
N TYR A 129 25.01 -5.53 -3.85
CA TYR A 129 24.32 -6.46 -4.74
C TYR A 129 23.53 -5.76 -5.87
N LEU A 130 23.43 -4.44 -5.86
CA LEU A 130 22.51 -3.71 -6.74
C LEU A 130 23.10 -3.42 -8.14
N GLY A 131 24.42 -3.28 -8.28
CA GLY A 131 25.03 -2.88 -9.54
C GLY A 131 24.38 -1.61 -10.14
N ASP A 132 23.92 -1.70 -11.39
CA ASP A 132 23.25 -0.58 -12.09
C ASP A 132 21.90 -0.18 -11.46
N MET A 133 21.29 -1.05 -10.64
CA MET A 133 20.06 -0.79 -9.93
C MET A 133 20.23 0.01 -8.63
N THR A 134 21.46 0.41 -8.29
CA THR A 134 21.78 1.13 -7.04
C THR A 134 20.92 2.38 -6.90
N LEU A 135 20.92 3.27 -7.88
CA LEU A 135 20.16 4.54 -7.80
C LEU A 135 18.65 4.31 -7.73
N PRO A 136 18.00 3.51 -8.62
CA PRO A 136 16.57 3.23 -8.53
C PRO A 136 16.13 2.61 -7.21
N VAL A 137 16.87 1.62 -6.70
CA VAL A 137 16.50 0.90 -5.46
C VAL A 137 16.71 1.77 -4.22
N ILE A 138 17.80 2.54 -4.14
CA ILE A 138 18.00 3.47 -3.01
C ILE A 138 16.94 4.56 -3.01
N ALA A 139 16.59 5.14 -4.16
CA ALA A 139 15.49 6.09 -4.26
C ALA A 139 14.17 5.47 -3.77
N TYR A 140 13.92 4.22 -4.12
CA TYR A 140 12.75 3.46 -3.67
C TYR A 140 12.74 3.27 -2.14
N VAL A 141 13.86 2.85 -1.56
CA VAL A 141 14.03 2.69 -0.11
C VAL A 141 13.76 3.99 0.65
N LEU A 142 14.28 5.12 0.14
CA LEU A 142 14.04 6.44 0.74
C LEU A 142 12.57 6.83 0.70
N VAL A 143 11.88 6.56 -0.41
CA VAL A 143 10.47 6.91 -0.57
C VAL A 143 9.58 6.05 0.32
N ILE A 144 9.80 4.72 0.40
CA ILE A 144 8.98 3.85 1.26
C ILE A 144 9.20 4.14 2.74
N CYS A 145 10.44 4.44 3.16
CA CYS A 145 10.74 4.87 4.52
C CYS A 145 10.08 6.22 4.85
N THR A 146 10.08 7.15 3.89
CA THR A 146 9.38 8.44 4.03
C THR A 146 7.87 8.24 4.15
N MET A 147 7.27 7.38 3.33
CA MET A 147 5.85 7.02 3.41
C MET A 147 5.52 6.47 4.81
N THR A 148 6.30 5.53 5.31
CA THR A 148 6.08 4.89 6.61
C THR A 148 6.26 5.87 7.77
N TRP A 149 7.28 6.73 7.70
CA TRP A 149 7.43 7.86 8.62
C TRP A 149 6.20 8.76 8.61
N ARG A 150 5.70 9.16 7.44
CA ARG A 150 4.52 10.05 7.33
C ARG A 150 3.25 9.38 7.86
N ALA A 151 3.07 8.06 7.66
CA ALA A 151 2.01 7.30 8.29
C ALA A 151 2.10 7.33 9.82
N SER A 152 3.30 7.14 10.38
CA SER A 152 3.54 7.23 11.83
C SER A 152 3.28 8.63 12.38
N ALA A 153 3.60 9.67 11.63
CA ALA A 153 3.37 11.06 12.03
C ALA A 153 1.88 11.43 12.15
N MET A 154 0.98 10.66 11.53
CA MET A 154 -0.47 10.85 11.70
C MET A 154 -1.00 10.41 13.07
N LEU A 155 -0.29 9.53 13.79
CA LEU A 155 -0.74 9.05 15.10
C LEU A 155 -0.92 10.21 16.08
N GLY A 156 -2.11 10.30 16.68
CA GLY A 156 -2.47 11.38 17.60
C GLY A 156 -2.87 12.69 16.91
N SER A 157 -2.98 12.73 15.58
CA SER A 157 -3.53 13.87 14.85
C SER A 157 -5.06 13.93 15.03
N ALA A 158 -5.60 15.13 15.21
CA ALA A 158 -7.05 15.33 15.25
C ALA A 158 -7.73 15.24 13.87
N ALA A 159 -6.95 15.24 12.78
CA ALA A 159 -7.49 15.27 11.41
C ALA A 159 -8.17 13.97 10.99
N LEU A 160 -7.78 12.83 11.56
CA LEU A 160 -8.36 11.52 11.26
C LEU A 160 -8.61 10.74 12.56
N GLY A 161 -9.65 9.91 12.58
CA GLY A 161 -9.92 9.00 13.70
C GLY A 161 -8.78 7.99 13.93
N ARG A 162 -8.61 7.52 15.18
CA ARG A 162 -7.53 6.58 15.56
C ARG A 162 -7.49 5.33 14.68
N ARG A 163 -8.65 4.77 14.31
CA ARG A 163 -8.72 3.59 13.41
C ARG A 163 -8.08 3.86 12.05
N ALA A 164 -8.37 5.03 11.45
CA ALA A 164 -7.79 5.42 10.17
C ALA A 164 -6.26 5.55 10.26
N GLN A 165 -5.77 6.19 11.34
CA GLN A 165 -4.33 6.34 11.60
C GLN A 165 -3.63 4.99 11.78
N THR A 166 -4.24 4.07 12.55
CA THR A 166 -3.70 2.73 12.77
C THR A 166 -3.66 1.91 11.49
N PHE A 167 -4.74 1.90 10.72
CA PHE A 167 -4.78 1.20 9.43
C PHE A 167 -3.73 1.73 8.46
N ALA A 168 -3.57 3.06 8.36
CA ALA A 168 -2.57 3.66 7.50
C ALA A 168 -1.13 3.24 7.90
N LEU A 169 -0.81 3.29 9.21
CA LEU A 169 0.51 2.89 9.69
C LEU A 169 0.77 1.40 9.53
N VAL A 170 -0.17 0.54 9.93
CA VAL A 170 -0.03 -0.92 9.80
C VAL A 170 0.14 -1.29 8.32
N GLY A 171 -0.67 -0.70 7.43
CA GLY A 171 -0.53 -0.93 5.98
C GLY A 171 0.83 -0.48 5.45
N ALA A 172 1.32 0.69 5.84
CA ALA A 172 2.63 1.18 5.43
C ALA A 172 3.78 0.29 5.92
N LEU A 173 3.72 -0.20 7.17
CA LEU A 173 4.70 -1.12 7.73
C LEU A 173 4.68 -2.48 7.01
N MET A 174 3.50 -3.07 6.79
CA MET A 174 3.37 -4.34 6.08
C MET A 174 3.90 -4.23 4.65
N PHE A 175 3.65 -3.10 3.97
CA PHE A 175 4.18 -2.84 2.64
C PHE A 175 5.71 -2.78 2.66
N ALA A 176 6.30 -2.02 3.59
CA ALA A 176 7.74 -1.92 3.73
C ALA A 176 8.41 -3.28 4.02
N VAL A 177 7.78 -4.13 4.84
CA VAL A 177 8.26 -5.50 5.09
C VAL A 177 8.14 -6.37 3.84
N SER A 178 7.01 -6.31 3.12
CA SER A 178 6.82 -7.02 1.84
C SER A 178 7.93 -6.70 0.85
N ASP A 179 8.19 -5.42 0.65
CA ASP A 179 9.21 -4.96 -0.30
C ASP A 179 10.63 -5.25 0.17
N GLY A 180 10.86 -5.22 1.48
CA GLY A 180 12.14 -5.66 2.07
C GLY A 180 12.44 -7.14 1.77
N VAL A 181 11.44 -8.02 1.95
CA VAL A 181 11.56 -9.45 1.61
C VAL A 181 11.77 -9.63 0.10
N LEU A 182 11.02 -8.87 -0.72
CA LEU A 182 11.17 -8.88 -2.18
C LEU A 182 12.59 -8.46 -2.59
N ALA A 183 13.11 -7.37 -2.03
CA ALA A 183 14.45 -6.88 -2.34
C ALA A 183 15.56 -7.89 -1.97
N ILE A 184 15.47 -8.50 -0.78
CA ILE A 184 16.44 -9.54 -0.38
C ILE A 184 16.39 -10.72 -1.37
N ARG A 185 15.19 -11.17 -1.74
CA ARG A 185 15.01 -12.27 -2.69
C ARG A 185 15.58 -11.96 -4.07
N LEU A 186 15.39 -10.74 -4.55
CA LEU A 186 15.79 -10.35 -5.91
C LEU A 186 17.29 -10.05 -6.00
N PHE A 187 17.89 -9.46 -4.98
CA PHE A 187 19.24 -8.91 -5.08
C PHE A 187 20.26 -9.64 -4.22
N VAL A 188 19.88 -10.23 -3.07
CA VAL A 188 20.85 -10.81 -2.13
C VAL A 188 20.90 -12.34 -2.22
N SER A 189 19.78 -13.00 -1.99
CA SER A 189 19.70 -14.47 -2.04
C SER A 189 18.28 -14.97 -2.24
N PRO A 190 18.08 -16.11 -2.94
CA PRO A 190 16.78 -16.74 -3.05
C PRO A 190 16.25 -17.12 -1.67
N LEU A 191 14.98 -16.77 -1.40
CA LEU A 191 14.28 -17.10 -0.17
C LEU A 191 13.12 -18.05 -0.50
N PRO A 192 13.22 -19.36 -0.18
CA PRO A 192 12.14 -20.31 -0.43
C PRO A 192 10.82 -19.85 0.22
N GLY A 193 9.72 -19.94 -0.51
CA GLY A 193 8.40 -19.54 -0.02
C GLY A 193 8.16 -18.04 0.12
N SER A 194 9.15 -17.19 -0.16
CA SER A 194 9.01 -15.73 -0.05
C SER A 194 7.94 -15.13 -0.96
N ASN A 195 7.62 -15.76 -2.08
CA ASN A 195 6.50 -15.34 -2.94
C ASN A 195 5.18 -15.26 -2.18
N TYR A 196 4.91 -16.27 -1.34
CA TYR A 196 3.71 -16.29 -0.49
C TYR A 196 3.72 -15.16 0.54
N ALA A 197 4.85 -14.99 1.24
CA ALA A 197 5.00 -13.95 2.26
C ALA A 197 4.87 -12.54 1.66
N VAL A 198 5.53 -12.27 0.54
CA VAL A 198 5.47 -10.99 -0.19
C VAL A 198 4.02 -10.68 -0.56
N MET A 199 3.30 -11.61 -1.20
CA MET A 199 1.95 -11.34 -1.68
C MET A 199 0.94 -11.20 -0.55
N LEU A 200 1.02 -12.02 0.50
CA LEU A 200 0.13 -11.90 1.66
C LEU A 200 0.34 -10.57 2.38
N LEU A 201 1.58 -10.16 2.60
CA LEU A 201 1.91 -8.87 3.22
C LEU A 201 1.45 -7.71 2.34
N TYR A 202 1.70 -7.78 1.03
CA TYR A 202 1.33 -6.76 0.07
C TYR A 202 -0.20 -6.52 0.01
N TRP A 203 -0.99 -7.57 -0.21
CA TRP A 203 -2.46 -7.41 -0.26
C TRP A 203 -3.05 -6.97 1.08
N SER A 204 -2.51 -7.48 2.19
CA SER A 204 -2.91 -7.04 3.53
C SER A 204 -2.56 -5.57 3.77
N ALA A 205 -1.38 -5.12 3.30
CA ALA A 205 -0.97 -3.73 3.34
C ALA A 205 -1.93 -2.84 2.55
N GLN A 206 -2.24 -3.22 1.30
CA GLN A 206 -3.15 -2.48 0.44
C GLN A 206 -4.58 -2.41 1.01
N LEU A 207 -5.06 -3.52 1.58
CA LEU A 207 -6.35 -3.56 2.27
C LEU A 207 -6.37 -2.60 3.48
N CYS A 208 -5.32 -2.60 4.30
CA CYS A 208 -5.21 -1.68 5.44
C CYS A 208 -5.17 -0.22 4.97
N ILE A 209 -4.36 0.10 3.95
CA ILE A 209 -4.28 1.45 3.39
C ILE A 209 -5.65 1.89 2.85
N ALA A 210 -6.35 1.04 2.11
CA ALA A 210 -7.70 1.30 1.62
C ALA A 210 -8.70 1.47 2.77
N ALA A 211 -8.67 0.59 3.78
CA ALA A 211 -9.55 0.66 4.95
C ALA A 211 -9.37 1.95 5.75
N SER A 212 -8.18 2.57 5.72
CA SER A 212 -7.92 3.84 6.39
C SER A 212 -8.83 4.97 5.88
N VAL A 213 -9.17 4.96 4.59
CA VAL A 213 -10.07 5.96 3.99
C VAL A 213 -11.50 5.78 4.50
N HIS A 214 -12.00 4.55 4.54
CA HIS A 214 -13.35 4.26 5.04
C HIS A 214 -13.48 4.58 6.54
N ALA A 215 -12.43 4.28 7.32
CA ALA A 215 -12.38 4.63 8.73
C ALA A 215 -12.32 6.15 8.97
N ALA A 216 -11.73 6.93 8.06
CA ALA A 216 -11.74 8.39 8.10
C ALA A 216 -13.16 8.95 7.84
N ALA A 217 -13.84 8.44 6.81
CA ALA A 217 -15.17 8.90 6.43
C ALA A 217 -16.26 8.63 7.49
N THR A 218 -16.10 7.59 8.33
CA THR A 218 -17.07 7.30 9.41
C THR A 218 -17.05 8.35 10.51
N VAL A 219 -15.89 8.90 10.84
CA VAL A 219 -15.76 9.93 11.89
C VAL A 219 -16.42 11.23 11.47
N ASP A 220 -16.23 11.65 10.21
CA ASP A 220 -16.85 12.87 9.68
C ASP A 220 -18.38 12.80 9.69
N ARG A 221 -18.96 11.63 9.39
CA ARG A 221 -20.42 11.42 9.41
C ARG A 221 -21.01 11.50 10.82
N THR A 222 -20.36 10.87 11.79
CA THR A 222 -20.84 10.92 13.20
C THR A 222 -20.74 12.33 13.79
N ALA A 223 -19.68 13.06 13.50
CA ALA A 223 -19.53 14.46 13.91
C ALA A 223 -20.60 15.37 13.29
N SER A 224 -20.89 15.19 12.01
CA SER A 224 -21.93 15.95 11.29
C SER A 224 -23.34 15.66 11.82
N GLN A 225 -23.65 14.41 12.15
CA GLN A 225 -24.94 14.02 12.74
C GLN A 225 -25.13 14.58 14.15
N SER A 226 -24.09 14.53 15.00
CA SER A 226 -24.11 15.10 16.34
C SER A 226 -24.32 16.62 16.31
N ALA A 227 -23.68 17.32 15.38
CA ALA A 227 -23.85 18.77 15.21
C ALA A 227 -25.25 19.15 14.69
N ALA A 228 -25.88 18.30 13.86
CA ALA A 228 -27.25 18.51 13.39
C ALA A 228 -28.29 18.34 14.52
N LEU A 229 -28.11 17.34 15.39
CA LEU A 229 -28.98 17.07 16.54
C LEU A 229 -28.90 18.16 17.63
N GLN A 230 -27.77 18.87 17.74
CA GLN A 230 -27.60 19.98 18.69
C GLN A 230 -28.23 21.28 18.19
N ARG A 231 -28.63 21.37 16.92
CA ARG A 231 -29.26 22.56 16.32
C ARG A 231 -30.78 22.42 16.17
N SER A 232 -31.34 21.23 16.42
CA SER A 232 -32.80 20.95 16.47
C SER A 232 -33.33 21.04 17.89
#